data_563676f84d3b1f54440ea137712f0716
#
_entry.id   563676f84d3b1f54440ea137712f0716
#
_cell.length_a   1.000
_cell.length_b   1.000
_cell.length_c   1.000
_cell.angle_alpha   90.00
_cell.angle_beta   90.00
_cell.angle_gamma   90.00
#
_symmetry.space_group_name_H-M   'P 1'
#
loop_
_entity.id
_entity.type
_entity.pdbx_description
1 polymer ?
#
loop_
_entity_poly.entity_id
_entity_poly.type
_entity_poly.pdbx_seq_one_letter_code
_entity_poly.pdbx_strand_id
1 'polypeptide(L)'
;MSKNANYGSEEPTYAKNFYDVIIIGSGPAGFTAGIYTSRAKLKTLIISGSLPGGQLMTTSEVENYPGFPNGIFGPELMMNMRQQAERFATTIIDDEVLKVDFKKRPFLISTHSETYEGRAILLCTGASPRKLDIDGEQEFGGRGVSYCATCDGPFFKGEEIAVIGGGDTAIEEATFLTKFGKSVKIIHRRDFLRASKILQEKAFENSKIQFVWNHVVTRITGNKKIESIDVKNLTTGKSQNLSVGGLFVAIGHEPNTSIFKDQLELDDKGYVVLKENTRTSVEGVFAAGDVHDYRYRQAVTAAGFGCMAALDVEKWLSENKSHK
;
A
#
# COMPACT_ATOMS: atom_id res chain seq x y z
N MET A 1 -54.30 36.60 3.63
CA MET A 1 -53.87 35.73 4.74
C MET A 1 -53.04 34.57 4.14
N SER A 2 -51.77 34.77 4.08
CA SER A 2 -50.81 33.78 3.49
C SER A 2 -50.20 33.02 4.66
N LYS A 3 -50.45 31.71 4.70
CA LYS A 3 -49.84 30.79 5.68
C LYS A 3 -48.45 30.45 5.20
N ASN A 4 -47.43 31.03 5.79
CA ASN A 4 -46.03 30.55 5.67
C ASN A 4 -45.93 29.20 6.38
N ALA A 5 -45.79 28.12 5.62
CA ALA A 5 -45.39 26.82 6.14
C ALA A 5 -43.88 26.88 6.34
N ASN A 6 -43.43 27.01 7.59
CA ASN A 6 -42.05 26.81 8.00
C ASN A 6 -41.73 25.31 7.87
N TYR A 7 -41.05 24.89 6.80
CA TYR A 7 -40.37 23.61 6.73
C TYR A 7 -39.05 23.73 7.50
N GLY A 8 -39.13 23.57 8.80
CA GLY A 8 -37.95 23.31 9.61
C GLY A 8 -37.39 21.92 9.23
N SER A 9 -36.34 21.91 8.46
CA SER A 9 -35.51 20.71 8.34
C SER A 9 -34.76 20.52 9.66
N GLU A 10 -35.30 19.72 10.57
CA GLU A 10 -34.53 19.20 11.71
C GLU A 10 -33.38 18.40 11.12
N GLU A 11 -32.16 18.95 11.19
CA GLU A 11 -30.96 18.15 10.94
C GLU A 11 -30.96 17.00 11.96
N PRO A 12 -30.79 15.74 11.51
CA PRO A 12 -30.77 14.61 12.44
C PRO A 12 -29.57 14.80 13.38
N THR A 13 -29.83 14.82 14.69
CA THR A 13 -28.82 14.78 15.74
C THR A 13 -28.14 13.42 15.74
N TYR A 14 -27.14 13.28 14.87
CA TYR A 14 -26.30 12.09 14.88
C TYR A 14 -25.49 11.99 16.19
N ALA A 15 -25.27 10.77 16.68
CA ALA A 15 -24.33 10.52 17.74
C ALA A 15 -22.96 11.14 17.39
N LYS A 16 -22.22 11.61 18.39
CA LYS A 16 -20.94 12.32 18.21
C LYS A 16 -19.99 11.59 17.24
N ASN A 17 -20.02 10.25 17.25
CA ASN A 17 -19.12 9.37 16.51
C ASN A 17 -19.77 8.72 15.27
N PHE A 18 -20.84 9.29 14.74
CA PHE A 18 -21.52 8.81 13.53
C PHE A 18 -21.02 9.56 12.29
N TYR A 19 -20.72 8.81 11.22
CA TYR A 19 -20.20 9.31 9.94
C TYR A 19 -20.96 8.72 8.76
N ASP A 20 -21.06 9.47 7.66
CA ASP A 20 -21.57 8.91 6.40
C ASP A 20 -20.58 7.93 5.82
N VAL A 21 -19.27 8.24 5.91
CA VAL A 21 -18.19 7.41 5.40
C VAL A 21 -17.07 7.33 6.42
N ILE A 22 -16.65 6.10 6.72
CA ILE A 22 -15.41 5.85 7.46
C ILE A 22 -14.39 5.22 6.52
N ILE A 23 -13.22 5.84 6.39
CA ILE A 23 -12.10 5.38 5.59
C ILE A 23 -11.05 4.80 6.53
N ILE A 24 -10.68 3.53 6.32
CA ILE A 24 -9.67 2.85 7.11
C ILE A 24 -8.35 2.85 6.34
N GLY A 25 -7.39 3.64 6.80
CA GLY A 25 -6.08 3.85 6.19
C GLY A 25 -5.92 5.21 5.54
N SER A 26 -4.72 5.78 5.64
CA SER A 26 -4.37 7.15 5.27
C SER A 26 -3.28 7.24 4.19
N GLY A 27 -3.05 6.17 3.43
CA GLY A 27 -2.21 6.22 2.24
C GLY A 27 -2.82 7.06 1.12
N PRO A 28 -2.20 7.11 -0.07
CA PRO A 28 -2.72 7.88 -1.22
C PRO A 28 -4.18 7.55 -1.56
N ALA A 29 -4.60 6.29 -1.41
CA ALA A 29 -6.00 5.89 -1.61
C ALA A 29 -6.93 6.56 -0.59
N GLY A 30 -6.59 6.47 0.71
CA GLY A 30 -7.41 6.99 1.79
C GLY A 30 -7.56 8.52 1.76
N PHE A 31 -6.46 9.25 1.61
CA PHE A 31 -6.54 10.71 1.52
C PHE A 31 -7.27 11.17 0.26
N THR A 32 -7.04 10.52 -0.89
CA THR A 32 -7.79 10.86 -2.10
C THR A 32 -9.29 10.61 -1.90
N ALA A 33 -9.66 9.46 -1.34
CA ALA A 33 -11.06 9.17 -1.05
C ALA A 33 -11.67 10.20 -0.10
N GLY A 34 -10.97 10.59 0.97
CA GLY A 34 -11.41 11.63 1.91
C GLY A 34 -11.66 12.99 1.24
N ILE A 35 -10.78 13.39 0.32
CA ILE A 35 -10.96 14.60 -0.49
C ILE A 35 -12.29 14.55 -1.27
N TYR A 36 -12.54 13.43 -1.98
CA TYR A 36 -13.72 13.32 -2.83
C TYR A 36 -15.01 13.20 -2.03
N THR A 37 -15.07 12.37 -0.99
CA THR A 37 -16.26 12.20 -0.14
C THR A 37 -16.62 13.47 0.60
N SER A 38 -15.64 14.18 1.17
CA SER A 38 -15.89 15.46 1.88
C SER A 38 -16.32 16.58 0.93
N ARG A 39 -15.77 16.60 -0.31
CA ARG A 39 -16.25 17.54 -1.35
C ARG A 39 -17.70 17.25 -1.77
N ALA A 40 -18.12 16.00 -1.72
CA ALA A 40 -19.52 15.60 -1.92
C ALA A 40 -20.42 15.91 -0.70
N LYS A 41 -19.90 16.62 0.31
CA LYS A 41 -20.61 16.98 1.55
C LYS A 41 -21.01 15.80 2.44
N LEU A 42 -20.33 14.68 2.32
CA LEU A 42 -20.47 13.55 3.22
C LEU A 42 -19.64 13.80 4.49
N LYS A 43 -20.20 13.51 5.66
CA LYS A 43 -19.46 13.53 6.93
C LYS A 43 -18.47 12.39 6.92
N THR A 44 -17.19 12.69 6.68
CA THR A 44 -16.12 11.71 6.43
C THR A 44 -15.14 11.66 7.58
N LEU A 45 -14.80 10.43 8.01
CA LEU A 45 -13.73 10.12 8.95
C LEU A 45 -12.63 9.29 8.25
N ILE A 46 -11.38 9.69 8.40
CA ILE A 46 -10.22 8.83 8.10
C ILE A 46 -9.61 8.37 9.43
N ILE A 47 -9.43 7.06 9.58
CA ILE A 47 -8.64 6.45 10.65
C ILE A 47 -7.30 6.04 10.04
N SER A 48 -6.22 6.70 10.45
CA SER A 48 -4.95 6.69 9.71
C SER A 48 -4.18 5.39 9.79
N GLY A 49 -4.40 4.58 10.82
CA GLY A 49 -3.63 3.37 11.09
C GLY A 49 -2.35 3.65 11.87
N SER A 50 -1.54 2.60 12.09
CA SER A 50 -0.29 2.65 12.87
C SER A 50 0.83 3.49 12.20
N LEU A 51 0.74 3.72 10.89
CA LEU A 51 1.68 4.57 10.14
C LEU A 51 0.88 5.62 9.35
N PRO A 52 0.55 6.78 9.95
CA PRO A 52 -0.17 7.86 9.27
C PRO A 52 0.54 8.30 7.99
N GLY A 53 -0.16 8.24 6.85
CA GLY A 53 0.40 8.49 5.51
C GLY A 53 0.87 7.22 4.77
N GLY A 54 0.95 6.08 5.46
CA GLY A 54 1.31 4.78 4.87
C GLY A 54 2.77 4.69 4.40
N GLN A 55 3.04 3.80 3.46
CA GLN A 55 4.40 3.45 3.04
C GLN A 55 5.24 4.62 2.51
N LEU A 56 4.62 5.63 1.92
CA LEU A 56 5.33 6.81 1.43
C LEU A 56 5.99 7.63 2.54
N MET A 57 5.58 7.47 3.79
CA MET A 57 6.25 8.10 4.94
C MET A 57 7.67 7.57 5.17
N THR A 58 7.99 6.39 4.64
CA THR A 58 9.31 5.77 4.73
C THR A 58 10.10 5.84 3.42
N THR A 59 9.54 6.49 2.38
CA THR A 59 10.16 6.67 1.07
C THR A 59 10.87 8.02 1.03
N SER A 60 12.11 8.05 0.51
CA SER A 60 12.88 9.28 0.38
C SER A 60 12.30 10.19 -0.70
N GLU A 61 12.56 9.92 -1.95
CA GLU A 61 12.15 10.72 -3.09
C GLU A 61 11.13 9.96 -3.96
N VAL A 62 10.09 10.66 -4.41
CA VAL A 62 9.04 10.16 -5.30
C VAL A 62 9.09 10.98 -6.58
N GLU A 63 9.61 10.38 -7.66
CA GLU A 63 9.73 11.02 -8.97
C GLU A 63 8.58 10.67 -9.92
N ASN A 64 7.79 9.64 -9.58
CA ASN A 64 6.79 9.05 -10.46
C ASN A 64 5.33 9.39 -10.08
N TYR A 65 5.12 10.38 -9.20
CA TYR A 65 3.80 10.92 -8.91
C TYR A 65 3.58 12.18 -9.75
N PRO A 66 2.57 12.19 -10.67
CA PRO A 66 2.36 13.32 -11.58
C PRO A 66 2.06 14.62 -10.84
N GLY A 67 2.59 15.74 -11.36
CA GLY A 67 2.41 17.08 -10.80
C GLY A 67 3.65 17.62 -10.08
N PHE A 68 4.69 16.80 -9.90
CA PHE A 68 5.96 17.18 -9.26
C PHE A 68 7.14 16.96 -10.21
N PRO A 69 7.44 17.93 -11.10
CA PRO A 69 8.45 17.76 -12.16
C PRO A 69 9.88 17.57 -11.63
N ASN A 70 10.14 17.96 -10.41
CA ASN A 70 11.44 17.82 -9.75
C ASN A 70 11.45 16.73 -8.66
N GLY A 71 10.44 15.82 -8.66
CA GLY A 71 10.22 14.91 -7.55
C GLY A 71 9.64 15.60 -6.32
N ILE A 72 9.33 14.81 -5.31
CA ILE A 72 8.86 15.26 -3.99
C ILE A 72 9.23 14.21 -2.95
N PHE A 73 9.57 14.63 -1.72
CA PHE A 73 9.75 13.67 -0.63
C PHE A 73 8.43 12.98 -0.28
N GLY A 74 8.49 11.66 -0.05
CA GLY A 74 7.30 10.88 0.27
C GLY A 74 6.50 11.44 1.44
N PRO A 75 7.11 11.76 2.60
CA PRO A 75 6.42 12.40 3.72
C PRO A 75 5.78 13.75 3.36
N GLU A 76 6.44 14.57 2.53
CA GLU A 76 5.90 15.85 2.07
C GLU A 76 4.66 15.66 1.20
N LEU A 77 4.70 14.71 0.26
CA LEU A 77 3.54 14.36 -0.56
C LEU A 77 2.35 13.96 0.31
N MET A 78 2.59 13.10 1.31
CA MET A 78 1.53 12.62 2.19
C MET A 78 0.98 13.73 3.09
N MET A 79 1.84 14.65 3.56
CA MET A 79 1.42 15.82 4.33
C MET A 79 0.55 16.77 3.47
N ASN A 80 0.93 16.99 2.22
CA ASN A 80 0.15 17.79 1.27
C ASN A 80 -1.24 17.17 1.02
N MET A 81 -1.31 15.83 0.83
CA MET A 81 -2.57 15.13 0.64
C MET A 81 -3.46 15.18 1.91
N ARG A 82 -2.87 15.05 3.10
CA ARG A 82 -3.57 15.21 4.39
C ARG A 82 -4.16 16.60 4.52
N GLN A 83 -3.35 17.64 4.33
CA GLN A 83 -3.81 19.04 4.41
C GLN A 83 -4.92 19.33 3.39
N GLN A 84 -4.83 18.74 2.20
CA GLN A 84 -5.88 18.87 1.19
C GLN A 84 -7.19 18.23 1.64
N ALA A 85 -7.16 17.06 2.28
CA ALA A 85 -8.35 16.40 2.83
C ALA A 85 -8.95 17.23 4.00
N GLU A 86 -8.12 17.68 4.93
CA GLU A 86 -8.53 18.55 6.06
C GLU A 86 -9.17 19.87 5.60
N ARG A 87 -8.66 20.46 4.51
CA ARG A 87 -9.24 21.67 3.91
C ARG A 87 -10.71 21.49 3.50
N PHE A 88 -11.11 20.25 3.15
CA PHE A 88 -12.50 19.93 2.81
C PHE A 88 -13.31 19.40 3.99
N ALA A 89 -12.81 19.62 5.22
CA ALA A 89 -13.44 19.19 6.46
C ALA A 89 -13.53 17.66 6.66
N THR A 90 -12.61 16.92 6.06
CA THR A 90 -12.39 15.52 6.42
C THR A 90 -11.88 15.45 7.86
N THR A 91 -12.56 14.73 8.75
CA THR A 91 -12.03 14.42 10.08
C THR A 91 -10.96 13.35 9.94
N ILE A 92 -9.78 13.56 10.52
CA ILE A 92 -8.67 12.60 10.49
C ILE A 92 -8.23 12.33 11.92
N ILE A 93 -8.17 11.07 12.30
CA ILE A 93 -7.65 10.64 13.60
C ILE A 93 -6.44 9.72 13.38
N ASP A 94 -5.39 9.99 14.16
CA ASP A 94 -4.18 9.16 14.16
C ASP A 94 -4.35 8.07 15.24
N ASP A 95 -5.10 7.02 14.85
CA ASP A 95 -5.41 5.85 15.67
C ASP A 95 -5.46 4.59 14.80
N GLU A 96 -5.46 3.43 15.39
CA GLU A 96 -5.48 2.13 14.73
C GLU A 96 -6.81 1.42 14.92
N VAL A 97 -7.35 0.87 13.82
CA VAL A 97 -8.55 0.03 13.89
C VAL A 97 -8.19 -1.35 14.41
N LEU A 98 -8.82 -1.70 15.53
CA LEU A 98 -8.61 -3.00 16.20
C LEU A 98 -9.65 -4.04 15.78
N LYS A 99 -10.89 -3.58 15.51
CA LYS A 99 -12.01 -4.45 15.19
C LYS A 99 -13.01 -3.76 14.30
N VAL A 100 -13.62 -4.53 13.41
CA VAL A 100 -14.75 -4.11 12.58
C VAL A 100 -15.93 -5.05 12.80
N ASP A 101 -17.16 -4.52 12.67
CA ASP A 101 -18.39 -5.33 12.60
C ASP A 101 -19.20 -4.87 11.39
N PHE A 102 -19.14 -5.68 10.33
CA PHE A 102 -19.86 -5.45 9.07
C PHE A 102 -21.20 -6.21 9.00
N LYS A 103 -21.59 -6.90 10.08
CA LYS A 103 -22.85 -7.69 10.12
C LYS A 103 -24.07 -6.84 10.46
N LYS A 104 -23.86 -5.66 11.04
CA LYS A 104 -24.91 -4.74 11.46
C LYS A 104 -24.76 -3.39 10.77
N ARG A 105 -25.84 -2.62 10.73
CA ARG A 105 -25.87 -1.23 10.26
C ARG A 105 -26.45 -0.33 11.33
N PRO A 106 -25.85 0.85 11.57
CA PRO A 106 -24.58 1.32 11.00
C PRO A 106 -23.43 0.36 11.32
N PHE A 107 -22.39 0.34 10.45
CA PHE A 107 -21.19 -0.46 10.68
C PHE A 107 -20.40 0.08 11.89
N LEU A 108 -19.79 -0.83 12.66
CA LEU A 108 -19.04 -0.45 13.84
C LEU A 108 -17.54 -0.63 13.61
N ILE A 109 -16.78 0.43 13.89
CA ILE A 109 -15.32 0.47 13.75
C ILE A 109 -14.73 0.84 15.12
N SER A 110 -14.04 -0.09 15.76
CA SER A 110 -13.43 0.13 17.07
C SER A 110 -11.93 0.37 16.93
N THR A 111 -11.44 1.42 17.57
CA THR A 111 -10.02 1.79 17.67
C THR A 111 -9.53 1.61 19.10
N HIS A 112 -8.29 2.05 19.40
CA HIS A 112 -7.80 2.08 20.78
C HIS A 112 -8.57 3.05 21.66
N SER A 113 -9.02 4.19 21.08
CA SER A 113 -9.64 5.26 21.85
C SER A 113 -11.15 5.17 21.91
N GLU A 114 -11.83 4.93 20.79
CA GLU A 114 -13.29 5.02 20.68
C GLU A 114 -13.86 4.01 19.66
N THR A 115 -15.20 3.89 19.63
CA THR A 115 -15.94 3.18 18.58
C THR A 115 -16.70 4.18 17.75
N TYR A 116 -16.63 4.04 16.44
CA TYR A 116 -17.26 4.88 15.44
C TYR A 116 -18.33 4.10 14.68
N GLU A 117 -19.37 4.81 14.27
CA GLU A 117 -20.47 4.28 13.47
C GLU A 117 -20.43 4.89 12.06
N GLY A 118 -20.47 4.02 11.02
CA GLY A 118 -20.44 4.45 9.64
C GLY A 118 -21.55 3.86 8.79
N ARG A 119 -22.13 4.67 7.89
CA ARG A 119 -23.10 4.17 6.90
C ARG A 119 -22.42 3.40 5.78
N ALA A 120 -21.27 3.89 5.33
CA ALA A 120 -20.41 3.22 4.36
C ALA A 120 -18.97 3.14 4.90
N ILE A 121 -18.26 2.07 4.53
CA ILE A 121 -16.86 1.86 4.90
C ILE A 121 -16.01 1.75 3.65
N LEU A 122 -14.86 2.41 3.64
CA LEU A 122 -13.88 2.32 2.57
C LEU A 122 -12.53 1.81 3.11
N LEU A 123 -12.11 0.65 2.63
CA LEU A 123 -10.90 -0.03 3.04
C LEU A 123 -9.72 0.48 2.19
N CYS A 124 -8.78 1.17 2.83
CA CYS A 124 -7.58 1.75 2.21
C CYS A 124 -6.31 1.35 2.98
N THR A 125 -6.32 0.17 3.61
CA THR A 125 -5.25 -0.27 4.52
C THR A 125 -3.96 -0.66 3.81
N GLY A 126 -3.98 -0.80 2.48
CA GLY A 126 -2.82 -1.11 1.68
C GLY A 126 -2.29 -2.53 1.88
N ALA A 127 -1.02 -2.72 1.51
CA ALA A 127 -0.27 -3.98 1.70
C ALA A 127 1.15 -3.65 2.16
N SER A 128 1.73 -4.48 2.98
CA SER A 128 3.09 -4.30 3.51
C SER A 128 4.08 -5.22 2.78
N PRO A 129 5.29 -4.78 2.44
CA PRO A 129 6.31 -5.65 1.90
C PRO A 129 6.74 -6.66 2.96
N ARG A 130 6.98 -7.90 2.52
CA ARG A 130 7.62 -8.91 3.38
C ARG A 130 9.06 -8.54 3.62
N LYS A 131 9.48 -8.57 4.87
CA LYS A 131 10.84 -8.27 5.27
C LYS A 131 11.69 -9.55 5.34
N LEU A 132 12.99 -9.37 5.31
CA LEU A 132 13.95 -10.45 5.56
C LEU A 132 14.18 -10.65 7.04
N ASP A 133 13.91 -9.61 7.85
CA ASP A 133 14.14 -9.54 9.30
C ASP A 133 15.61 -9.85 9.68
N ILE A 134 16.53 -9.21 8.97
CA ILE A 134 17.98 -9.36 9.15
C ILE A 134 18.64 -8.04 9.55
N ASP A 135 19.84 -8.15 10.13
CA ASP A 135 20.64 -6.97 10.51
C ASP A 135 20.93 -6.07 9.30
N GLY A 136 20.70 -4.77 9.49
CA GLY A 136 20.91 -3.73 8.48
C GLY A 136 19.71 -3.48 7.57
N GLU A 137 18.70 -4.36 7.50
CA GLU A 137 17.55 -4.16 6.59
C GLU A 137 16.80 -2.87 6.89
N GLN A 138 16.44 -2.66 8.15
CA GLN A 138 15.73 -1.44 8.55
C GLN A 138 16.64 -0.20 8.49
N GLU A 139 17.91 -0.35 8.85
CA GLU A 139 18.88 0.74 8.85
C GLU A 139 19.09 1.32 7.45
N PHE A 140 19.20 0.45 6.44
CA PHE A 140 19.44 0.85 5.04
C PHE A 140 18.16 0.97 4.20
N GLY A 141 16.99 0.86 4.80
CA GLY A 141 15.70 1.16 4.15
C GLY A 141 15.69 2.58 3.56
N GLY A 142 15.44 2.73 2.25
CA GLY A 142 15.55 4.01 1.53
C GLY A 142 16.97 4.54 1.35
N ARG A 143 18.00 3.81 1.84
CA ARG A 143 19.41 4.12 1.67
C ARG A 143 20.18 3.00 0.97
N GLY A 144 19.51 2.36 0.01
CA GLY A 144 20.04 1.28 -0.80
C GLY A 144 19.28 -0.04 -0.65
N VAL A 145 18.42 -0.21 0.36
CA VAL A 145 17.44 -1.31 0.46
C VAL A 145 16.09 -0.81 0.00
N SER A 146 15.49 -1.49 -0.97
CA SER A 146 14.19 -1.15 -1.58
C SER A 146 13.29 -2.38 -1.69
N TYR A 147 11.99 -2.14 -1.78
CA TYR A 147 10.93 -3.13 -2.00
C TYR A 147 10.16 -2.87 -3.31
N CYS A 148 10.60 -1.90 -4.12
CA CYS A 148 9.93 -1.50 -5.36
C CYS A 148 10.95 -1.12 -6.44
N ALA A 149 11.20 -2.03 -7.37
CA ALA A 149 12.13 -1.77 -8.48
C ALA A 149 11.65 -0.63 -9.39
N THR A 150 10.35 -0.54 -9.64
CA THR A 150 9.76 0.50 -10.50
C THR A 150 9.90 1.89 -9.87
N CYS A 151 9.86 1.97 -8.53
CA CYS A 151 9.98 3.23 -7.79
C CYS A 151 11.44 3.71 -7.76
N ASP A 152 12.35 2.83 -7.33
CA ASP A 152 13.69 3.21 -6.92
C ASP A 152 14.78 2.82 -7.93
N GLY A 153 14.47 1.98 -8.92
CA GLY A 153 15.45 1.50 -9.90
C GLY A 153 16.30 2.60 -10.57
N PRO A 154 15.72 3.76 -10.97
CA PRO A 154 16.48 4.86 -11.56
C PRO A 154 17.63 5.39 -10.70
N PHE A 155 17.52 5.34 -9.37
CA PHE A 155 18.55 5.82 -8.42
C PHE A 155 19.80 4.93 -8.39
N PHE A 156 19.74 3.70 -8.94
CA PHE A 156 20.84 2.72 -8.92
C PHE A 156 21.58 2.63 -10.26
N LYS A 157 21.60 3.72 -11.03
CA LYS A 157 22.28 3.77 -12.33
C LYS A 157 23.79 3.50 -12.19
N GLY A 158 24.25 2.44 -12.86
CA GLY A 158 25.65 2.03 -12.88
C GLY A 158 26.11 1.24 -11.64
N GLU A 159 25.21 0.97 -10.68
CA GLU A 159 25.54 0.20 -9.48
C GLU A 159 25.44 -1.32 -9.72
N GLU A 160 26.11 -2.09 -8.90
CA GLU A 160 25.89 -3.54 -8.74
C GLU A 160 24.63 -3.74 -7.90
N ILE A 161 23.63 -4.41 -8.43
CA ILE A 161 22.32 -4.58 -7.78
C ILE A 161 22.12 -6.03 -7.37
N ALA A 162 21.56 -6.27 -6.19
CA ALA A 162 21.06 -7.57 -5.79
C ALA A 162 19.53 -7.56 -5.72
N VAL A 163 18.89 -8.66 -6.15
CA VAL A 163 17.44 -8.90 -6.03
C VAL A 163 17.23 -10.20 -5.28
N ILE A 164 16.47 -10.16 -4.20
CA ILE A 164 16.14 -11.37 -3.43
C ILE A 164 14.77 -11.87 -3.83
N GLY A 165 14.71 -13.10 -4.31
CA GLY A 165 13.46 -13.72 -4.70
C GLY A 165 13.64 -14.79 -5.76
N GLY A 166 12.54 -15.32 -6.30
CA GLY A 166 12.58 -16.36 -7.34
C GLY A 166 11.20 -16.69 -7.91
N GLY A 167 10.20 -15.84 -7.65
CA GLY A 167 8.89 -15.84 -8.30
C GLY A 167 8.84 -14.82 -9.43
N ASP A 168 7.68 -14.72 -10.10
CA ASP A 168 7.46 -13.81 -11.25
C ASP A 168 7.90 -12.40 -10.93
N THR A 169 7.43 -11.81 -9.83
CA THR A 169 7.80 -10.46 -9.41
C THR A 169 9.31 -10.23 -9.32
N ALA A 170 10.04 -11.17 -8.70
CA ALA A 170 11.49 -11.04 -8.55
C ALA A 170 12.22 -11.05 -9.90
N ILE A 171 11.75 -11.85 -10.84
CA ILE A 171 12.35 -11.95 -12.17
C ILE A 171 11.99 -10.74 -13.03
N GLU A 172 10.76 -10.26 -12.95
CA GLU A 172 10.33 -9.02 -13.61
C GLU A 172 11.11 -7.82 -13.08
N GLU A 173 11.23 -7.68 -11.77
CA GLU A 173 12.00 -6.60 -11.12
C GLU A 173 13.49 -6.68 -11.48
N ALA A 174 14.10 -7.86 -11.41
CA ALA A 174 15.51 -8.04 -11.79
C ALA A 174 15.74 -7.67 -13.26
N THR A 175 14.85 -8.11 -14.16
CA THR A 175 14.92 -7.76 -15.58
C THR A 175 14.76 -6.25 -15.80
N PHE A 176 13.83 -5.61 -15.08
CA PHE A 176 13.65 -4.16 -15.14
C PHE A 176 14.89 -3.40 -14.69
N LEU A 177 15.51 -3.83 -13.58
CA LEU A 177 16.69 -3.20 -12.98
C LEU A 177 17.93 -3.28 -13.89
N THR A 178 18.00 -4.24 -14.83
CA THR A 178 19.10 -4.28 -15.81
C THR A 178 19.16 -3.05 -16.73
N LYS A 179 18.08 -2.26 -16.80
CA LYS A 179 18.06 -0.99 -17.53
C LYS A 179 18.95 0.07 -16.87
N PHE A 180 19.16 -0.03 -15.58
CA PHE A 180 19.86 0.96 -14.77
C PHE A 180 21.19 0.43 -14.24
N GLY A 181 21.16 -0.76 -13.61
CA GLY A 181 22.32 -1.36 -13.00
C GLY A 181 23.42 -1.76 -13.98
N LYS A 182 24.64 -1.82 -13.49
CA LYS A 182 25.79 -2.41 -14.17
C LYS A 182 25.62 -3.93 -14.31
N SER A 183 25.20 -4.57 -13.24
CA SER A 183 24.80 -5.97 -13.20
C SER A 183 23.72 -6.20 -12.15
N VAL A 184 22.96 -7.29 -12.26
CA VAL A 184 21.90 -7.68 -11.33
C VAL A 184 22.14 -9.11 -10.86
N LYS A 185 22.33 -9.32 -9.56
CA LYS A 185 22.49 -10.62 -8.93
C LYS A 185 21.17 -11.08 -8.32
N ILE A 186 20.56 -12.14 -8.85
CA ILE A 186 19.36 -12.74 -8.26
C ILE A 186 19.80 -13.75 -7.19
N ILE A 187 19.51 -13.43 -5.93
CA ILE A 187 19.81 -14.30 -4.78
C ILE A 187 18.59 -15.15 -4.48
N HIS A 188 18.72 -16.44 -4.65
CA HIS A 188 17.61 -17.37 -4.43
C HIS A 188 18.02 -18.55 -3.55
N ARG A 189 17.12 -18.89 -2.60
CA ARG A 189 17.35 -19.95 -1.61
C ARG A 189 17.30 -21.38 -2.16
N ARG A 190 16.90 -21.55 -3.41
CA ARG A 190 16.83 -22.85 -4.12
C ARG A 190 17.71 -22.80 -5.36
N ASP A 191 17.88 -23.94 -6.02
CA ASP A 191 18.57 -24.08 -7.30
C ASP A 191 17.65 -23.97 -8.53
N PHE A 192 16.37 -23.65 -8.31
CA PHE A 192 15.37 -23.43 -9.36
C PHE A 192 14.43 -22.27 -9.03
N LEU A 193 13.93 -21.59 -10.04
CA LEU A 193 12.96 -20.51 -9.92
C LEU A 193 11.52 -21.04 -9.88
N ARG A 194 10.64 -20.31 -9.22
CA ARG A 194 9.18 -20.53 -9.25
C ARG A 194 8.47 -19.67 -10.29
N ALA A 195 9.17 -18.76 -10.93
CA ALA A 195 8.66 -17.92 -11.97
C ALA A 195 8.17 -18.71 -13.18
N SER A 196 7.31 -18.12 -13.99
CA SER A 196 6.85 -18.71 -15.26
C SER A 196 8.04 -18.96 -16.21
N LYS A 197 7.96 -19.99 -17.04
CA LYS A 197 9.04 -20.39 -17.96
C LYS A 197 9.49 -19.23 -18.85
N ILE A 198 8.56 -18.46 -19.38
CA ILE A 198 8.83 -17.29 -20.24
C ILE A 198 9.71 -16.26 -19.51
N LEU A 199 9.42 -15.97 -18.24
CA LEU A 199 10.22 -15.06 -17.44
C LEU A 199 11.60 -15.62 -17.12
N GLN A 200 11.68 -16.92 -16.83
CA GLN A 200 12.95 -17.61 -16.61
C GLN A 200 13.85 -17.51 -17.84
N GLU A 201 13.34 -17.83 -19.04
CA GLU A 201 14.07 -17.74 -20.31
C GLU A 201 14.64 -16.34 -20.54
N LYS A 202 13.80 -15.31 -20.40
CA LYS A 202 14.25 -13.90 -20.50
C LYS A 202 15.36 -13.53 -19.51
N ALA A 203 15.30 -14.07 -18.29
CA ALA A 203 16.33 -13.80 -17.28
C ALA A 203 17.63 -14.55 -17.58
N PHE A 204 17.56 -15.79 -18.05
CA PHE A 204 18.74 -16.58 -18.42
C PHE A 204 19.45 -16.03 -19.66
N GLU A 205 18.73 -15.47 -20.61
CA GLU A 205 19.28 -14.83 -21.81
C GLU A 205 19.88 -13.43 -21.54
N ASN A 206 19.57 -12.82 -20.40
CA ASN A 206 20.04 -11.48 -20.09
C ASN A 206 21.46 -11.49 -19.53
N SER A 207 22.43 -11.01 -20.31
CA SER A 207 23.86 -11.02 -19.95
C SER A 207 24.21 -10.20 -18.69
N LYS A 208 23.33 -9.29 -18.25
CA LYS A 208 23.51 -8.52 -17.01
C LYS A 208 23.02 -9.27 -15.77
N ILE A 209 22.25 -10.36 -15.92
CA ILE A 209 21.70 -11.12 -14.79
C ILE A 209 22.63 -12.26 -14.42
N GLN A 210 22.92 -12.37 -13.13
CA GLN A 210 23.67 -13.47 -12.51
C GLN A 210 22.84 -14.13 -11.43
N PHE A 211 22.90 -15.46 -11.34
CA PHE A 211 22.14 -16.21 -10.33
C PHE A 211 23.06 -16.66 -9.21
N VAL A 212 22.66 -16.38 -7.97
CA VAL A 212 23.31 -16.82 -6.74
C VAL A 212 22.39 -17.84 -6.08
N TRP A 213 22.50 -19.09 -6.56
CA TRP A 213 21.65 -20.21 -6.16
C TRP A 213 21.96 -20.74 -4.76
N ASN A 214 20.94 -21.26 -4.08
CA ASN A 214 21.06 -21.86 -2.75
C ASN A 214 21.60 -20.91 -1.68
N HIS A 215 21.39 -19.59 -1.84
CA HIS A 215 21.85 -18.60 -0.89
C HIS A 215 20.69 -17.81 -0.28
N VAL A 216 20.92 -17.38 0.95
CA VAL A 216 20.10 -16.38 1.66
C VAL A 216 20.99 -15.22 2.10
N VAL A 217 20.46 -14.01 2.12
CA VAL A 217 21.13 -12.86 2.71
C VAL A 217 20.98 -12.96 4.22
N THR A 218 22.06 -12.72 4.96
CA THR A 218 22.09 -12.82 6.42
C THR A 218 22.39 -11.51 7.11
N ARG A 219 23.01 -10.57 6.39
CA ARG A 219 23.36 -9.24 6.92
C ARG A 219 23.53 -8.26 5.79
N ILE A 220 23.23 -7.00 6.06
CA ILE A 220 23.45 -5.86 5.17
C ILE A 220 24.43 -4.92 5.87
N THR A 221 25.45 -4.44 5.15
CA THR A 221 26.48 -3.56 5.71
C THR A 221 26.74 -2.35 4.81
N GLY A 222 27.12 -1.27 5.42
CA GLY A 222 27.43 -0.01 4.75
C GLY A 222 27.73 1.09 5.75
N ASN A 223 27.85 2.31 5.28
CA ASN A 223 28.01 3.50 6.11
C ASN A 223 26.80 4.44 5.93
N LYS A 224 26.87 5.36 4.96
CA LYS A 224 25.74 6.25 4.63
C LYS A 224 24.68 5.56 3.79
N LYS A 225 25.08 4.62 2.96
CA LYS A 225 24.24 3.75 2.11
C LYS A 225 24.78 2.31 2.19
N ILE A 226 24.04 1.39 1.62
CA ILE A 226 24.49 0.00 1.47
C ILE A 226 25.81 -0.06 0.67
N GLU A 227 26.71 -0.94 1.08
CA GLU A 227 27.98 -1.21 0.39
C GLU A 227 28.17 -2.68 0.09
N SER A 228 27.64 -3.56 0.94
CA SER A 228 27.74 -5.00 0.75
C SER A 228 26.65 -5.77 1.51
N ILE A 229 26.51 -7.03 1.14
CA ILE A 229 25.64 -8.01 1.80
C ILE A 229 26.41 -9.28 2.10
N ASP A 230 26.17 -9.89 3.25
CA ASP A 230 26.62 -11.23 3.56
C ASP A 230 25.58 -12.25 3.11
N VAL A 231 26.00 -13.23 2.32
CA VAL A 231 25.13 -14.30 1.86
C VAL A 231 25.67 -15.65 2.34
N LYS A 232 24.77 -16.54 2.75
CA LYS A 232 25.09 -17.89 3.23
C LYS A 232 24.54 -18.93 2.26
N ASN A 233 25.41 -19.82 1.81
CA ASN A 233 25.00 -20.97 1.01
C ASN A 233 24.34 -22.01 1.91
N LEU A 234 23.10 -22.39 1.61
CA LEU A 234 22.30 -23.30 2.42
C LEU A 234 22.73 -24.77 2.30
N THR A 235 23.42 -25.11 1.21
CA THR A 235 23.89 -26.51 0.97
C THR A 235 25.24 -26.74 1.65
N THR A 236 26.16 -25.79 1.54
CA THR A 236 27.53 -25.93 2.04
C THR A 236 27.79 -25.29 3.38
N GLY A 237 26.87 -24.40 3.84
CA GLY A 237 27.01 -23.59 5.04
C GLY A 237 28.01 -22.44 4.92
N LYS A 238 28.72 -22.29 3.80
CA LYS A 238 29.73 -21.26 3.60
C LYS A 238 29.08 -19.90 3.44
N SER A 239 29.70 -18.89 4.04
CA SER A 239 29.31 -17.48 3.86
C SER A 239 30.31 -16.78 2.94
N GLN A 240 29.80 -15.78 2.21
CA GLN A 240 30.60 -14.88 1.38
C GLN A 240 29.99 -13.46 1.44
N ASN A 241 30.86 -12.46 1.24
CA ASN A 241 30.43 -11.06 1.13
C ASN A 241 30.31 -10.69 -0.34
N LEU A 242 29.25 -10.00 -0.71
CA LEU A 242 29.00 -9.48 -2.05
C LEU A 242 28.91 -7.95 -1.98
N SER A 243 29.75 -7.27 -2.73
CA SER A 243 29.63 -5.81 -2.90
C SER A 243 28.40 -5.49 -3.74
N VAL A 244 27.55 -4.59 -3.26
CA VAL A 244 26.34 -4.13 -3.93
C VAL A 244 26.06 -2.67 -3.58
N GLY A 245 25.60 -1.87 -4.56
CA GLY A 245 25.13 -0.50 -4.33
C GLY A 245 23.62 -0.44 -4.09
N GLY A 246 22.88 -1.55 -4.34
CA GLY A 246 21.45 -1.66 -4.12
C GLY A 246 20.97 -3.07 -3.86
N LEU A 247 19.99 -3.21 -2.98
CA LEU A 247 19.34 -4.47 -2.63
C LEU A 247 17.83 -4.33 -2.76
N PHE A 248 17.21 -5.11 -3.63
CA PHE A 248 15.77 -5.16 -3.83
C PHE A 248 15.19 -6.44 -3.22
N VAL A 249 14.24 -6.28 -2.30
CA VAL A 249 13.62 -7.39 -1.58
C VAL A 249 12.30 -7.75 -2.26
N ALA A 250 12.33 -8.72 -3.17
CA ALA A 250 11.20 -9.12 -4.02
C ALA A 250 10.62 -10.48 -3.59
N ILE A 251 10.30 -10.63 -2.30
CA ILE A 251 9.74 -11.87 -1.71
C ILE A 251 8.24 -11.82 -1.49
N GLY A 252 7.59 -10.79 -2.00
CA GLY A 252 6.15 -10.57 -1.97
C GLY A 252 5.69 -9.52 -0.96
N HIS A 253 4.36 -9.32 -0.93
CA HIS A 253 3.68 -8.41 -0.02
C HIS A 253 2.59 -9.16 0.73
N GLU A 254 2.16 -8.61 1.84
CA GLU A 254 1.01 -9.06 2.62
C GLU A 254 -0.01 -7.93 2.68
N PRO A 255 -1.26 -8.15 2.23
CA PRO A 255 -2.29 -7.15 2.36
C PRO A 255 -2.67 -6.97 3.84
N ASN A 256 -2.92 -5.72 4.24
CA ASN A 256 -3.27 -5.39 5.62
C ASN A 256 -4.77 -5.65 5.86
N THR A 257 -5.16 -6.92 5.82
CA THR A 257 -6.55 -7.40 5.83
C THR A 257 -6.90 -8.28 7.03
N SER A 258 -5.97 -8.51 7.95
CA SER A 258 -6.16 -9.41 9.10
C SER A 258 -7.39 -9.08 9.94
N ILE A 259 -7.71 -7.79 10.11
CA ILE A 259 -8.89 -7.31 10.85
C ILE A 259 -10.22 -7.55 10.11
N PHE A 260 -10.18 -7.88 8.81
CA PHE A 260 -11.36 -8.14 7.98
C PHE A 260 -11.64 -9.62 7.80
N LYS A 261 -10.80 -10.48 8.35
CA LYS A 261 -10.99 -11.93 8.31
C LYS A 261 -12.39 -12.30 8.85
N ASP A 262 -13.07 -13.18 8.16
CA ASP A 262 -14.45 -13.63 8.49
C ASP A 262 -15.51 -12.51 8.44
N GLN A 263 -15.16 -11.32 7.94
CA GLN A 263 -16.09 -10.21 7.75
C GLN A 263 -16.44 -9.99 6.26
N LEU A 264 -15.49 -10.25 5.35
CA LEU A 264 -15.65 -10.13 3.90
C LEU A 264 -14.79 -11.16 3.17
N GLU A 265 -15.04 -11.30 1.86
CA GLU A 265 -14.31 -12.26 1.02
C GLU A 265 -12.90 -11.78 0.72
N LEU A 266 -11.93 -12.64 1.01
CA LEU A 266 -10.51 -12.46 0.67
C LEU A 266 -10.09 -13.57 -0.31
N ASP A 267 -9.13 -13.27 -1.19
CA ASP A 267 -8.54 -14.27 -2.06
C ASP A 267 -7.56 -15.19 -1.30
N ASP A 268 -6.98 -16.17 -1.98
CA ASP A 268 -6.00 -17.13 -1.44
C ASP A 268 -4.69 -16.47 -0.98
N LYS A 269 -4.43 -15.24 -1.37
CA LYS A 269 -3.28 -14.42 -0.93
C LYS A 269 -3.64 -13.41 0.16
N GLY A 270 -4.92 -13.35 0.55
CA GLY A 270 -5.45 -12.45 1.57
C GLY A 270 -5.88 -11.08 1.07
N TYR A 271 -5.87 -10.80 -0.23
CA TYR A 271 -6.36 -9.53 -0.79
C TYR A 271 -7.88 -9.47 -0.81
N VAL A 272 -8.44 -8.28 -0.66
CA VAL A 272 -9.90 -8.06 -0.74
C VAL A 272 -10.39 -8.36 -2.15
N VAL A 273 -11.39 -9.26 -2.26
CA VAL A 273 -12.06 -9.57 -3.53
C VAL A 273 -13.10 -8.51 -3.85
N LEU A 274 -12.93 -7.84 -5.00
CA LEU A 274 -13.93 -6.93 -5.53
C LEU A 274 -14.95 -7.68 -6.37
N LYS A 275 -16.24 -7.32 -6.26
CA LYS A 275 -17.35 -7.91 -7.02
C LYS A 275 -17.71 -7.07 -8.24
N GLU A 276 -17.88 -5.78 -8.05
CA GLU A 276 -18.19 -4.82 -9.09
C GLU A 276 -17.48 -3.50 -8.76
N ASN A 277 -16.65 -3.01 -9.68
CA ASN A 277 -15.85 -1.80 -9.50
C ASN A 277 -15.04 -1.86 -8.17
N THR A 278 -15.40 -1.02 -7.19
CA THR A 278 -14.72 -0.96 -5.89
C THR A 278 -15.49 -1.65 -4.75
N ARG A 279 -16.65 -2.30 -5.06
CA ARG A 279 -17.51 -2.97 -4.09
C ARG A 279 -16.92 -4.29 -3.63
N THR A 280 -16.99 -4.55 -2.32
CA THR A 280 -16.59 -5.83 -1.74
C THR A 280 -17.76 -6.83 -1.72
N SER A 281 -17.59 -7.97 -1.05
CA SER A 281 -18.65 -8.95 -0.82
C SER A 281 -19.72 -8.47 0.17
N VAL A 282 -19.47 -7.36 0.89
CA VAL A 282 -20.41 -6.76 1.85
C VAL A 282 -20.92 -5.46 1.27
N GLU A 283 -22.25 -5.38 1.09
CA GLU A 283 -22.90 -4.16 0.59
C GLU A 283 -22.63 -2.97 1.52
N GLY A 284 -22.22 -1.82 0.94
CA GLY A 284 -21.81 -0.61 1.69
C GLY A 284 -20.38 -0.64 2.18
N VAL A 285 -19.61 -1.69 1.90
CA VAL A 285 -18.17 -1.78 2.13
C VAL A 285 -17.44 -1.81 0.79
N PHE A 286 -16.47 -0.92 0.63
CA PHE A 286 -15.70 -0.70 -0.58
C PHE A 286 -14.21 -0.85 -0.29
N ALA A 287 -13.39 -1.07 -1.32
CA ALA A 287 -11.93 -1.12 -1.13
C ALA A 287 -11.19 -0.40 -2.25
N ALA A 288 -10.02 0.19 -1.90
CA ALA A 288 -9.21 0.95 -2.81
C ALA A 288 -7.71 0.82 -2.50
N GLY A 289 -6.89 0.79 -3.56
CA GLY A 289 -5.44 0.70 -3.48
C GLY A 289 -4.94 -0.72 -3.21
N ASP A 290 -3.75 -0.83 -2.66
CA ASP A 290 -3.00 -2.07 -2.57
C ASP A 290 -3.66 -3.15 -1.69
N VAL A 291 -4.70 -2.83 -0.94
CA VAL A 291 -5.48 -3.81 -0.17
C VAL A 291 -6.20 -4.83 -1.06
N HIS A 292 -6.47 -4.48 -2.34
CA HIS A 292 -7.04 -5.34 -3.37
C HIS A 292 -6.16 -5.47 -4.60
N ASP A 293 -5.31 -4.46 -4.88
CA ASP A 293 -4.42 -4.44 -6.05
C ASP A 293 -3.04 -4.99 -5.70
N TYR A 294 -2.85 -6.28 -5.95
CA TYR A 294 -1.54 -6.92 -5.79
C TYR A 294 -0.59 -6.67 -6.97
N ARG A 295 -1.06 -6.05 -8.05
CA ARG A 295 -0.31 -5.95 -9.32
C ARG A 295 0.49 -4.67 -9.45
N TYR A 296 -0.16 -3.51 -9.34
CA TYR A 296 0.47 -2.23 -9.67
C TYR A 296 1.23 -1.62 -8.50
N ARG A 297 0.60 -1.52 -7.33
CA ARG A 297 1.22 -1.02 -6.09
C ARG A 297 1.97 0.30 -6.30
N GLN A 298 1.29 1.25 -6.93
CA GLN A 298 1.82 2.58 -7.18
C GLN A 298 0.97 3.64 -6.45
N ALA A 299 1.62 4.72 -5.99
CA ALA A 299 0.93 5.81 -5.30
C ALA A 299 -0.19 6.42 -6.15
N VAL A 300 0.08 6.61 -7.46
CA VAL A 300 -0.89 7.20 -8.39
C VAL A 300 -2.07 6.26 -8.69
N THR A 301 -1.83 4.94 -8.80
CA THR A 301 -2.94 3.97 -8.96
C THR A 301 -3.77 3.87 -7.69
N ALA A 302 -3.13 3.86 -6.52
CA ALA A 302 -3.82 3.87 -5.24
C ALA A 302 -4.70 5.14 -5.09
N ALA A 303 -4.18 6.31 -5.44
CA ALA A 303 -4.97 7.56 -5.46
C ALA A 303 -6.14 7.46 -6.45
N GLY A 304 -5.93 6.91 -7.65
CA GLY A 304 -6.97 6.67 -8.65
C GLY A 304 -8.07 5.75 -8.13
N PHE A 305 -7.72 4.64 -7.50
CA PHE A 305 -8.69 3.75 -6.84
C PHE A 305 -9.44 4.45 -5.71
N GLY A 306 -8.76 5.29 -4.91
CA GLY A 306 -9.40 6.10 -3.88
C GLY A 306 -10.47 7.04 -4.44
N CYS A 307 -10.20 7.67 -5.59
CA CYS A 307 -11.18 8.48 -6.32
C CYS A 307 -12.38 7.63 -6.78
N MET A 308 -12.13 6.49 -7.45
CA MET A 308 -13.18 5.60 -7.95
C MET A 308 -14.08 5.11 -6.81
N ALA A 309 -13.49 4.66 -5.71
CA ALA A 309 -14.23 4.17 -4.55
C ALA A 309 -15.06 5.26 -3.88
N ALA A 310 -14.55 6.48 -3.78
CA ALA A 310 -15.30 7.60 -3.23
C ALA A 310 -16.56 7.93 -4.07
N LEU A 311 -16.45 7.87 -5.40
CA LEU A 311 -17.58 8.06 -6.30
C LEU A 311 -18.60 6.94 -6.19
N ASP A 312 -18.16 5.68 -6.09
CA ASP A 312 -19.03 4.53 -5.87
C ASP A 312 -19.76 4.61 -4.51
N VAL A 313 -19.06 5.04 -3.45
CA VAL A 313 -19.64 5.28 -2.11
C VAL A 313 -20.71 6.37 -2.16
N GLU A 314 -20.42 7.51 -2.80
CA GLU A 314 -21.35 8.65 -2.91
C GLU A 314 -22.62 8.21 -3.64
N LYS A 315 -22.47 7.52 -4.78
CA LYS A 315 -23.59 6.98 -5.55
C LYS A 315 -24.43 6.01 -4.70
N TRP A 316 -23.77 5.05 -4.03
CA TRP A 316 -24.45 4.07 -3.19
C TRP A 316 -25.23 4.73 -2.04
N LEU A 317 -24.64 5.72 -1.34
CA LEU A 317 -25.32 6.45 -0.27
C LEU A 317 -26.50 7.27 -0.78
N SER A 318 -26.43 7.81 -2.00
CA SER A 318 -27.54 8.56 -2.60
C SER A 318 -28.75 7.67 -2.93
N GLU A 319 -28.49 6.43 -3.35
CA GLU A 319 -29.49 5.40 -3.67
C GLU A 319 -30.11 4.77 -2.40
N ASN A 320 -29.34 4.72 -1.30
CA ASN A 320 -29.69 4.05 -0.04
C ASN A 320 -30.00 5.03 1.10
N LYS A 321 -30.78 6.08 0.83
CA LYS A 321 -31.15 7.11 1.83
C LYS A 321 -31.96 6.61 3.03
N SER A 322 -32.57 5.43 2.94
CA SER A 322 -33.51 4.87 3.92
C SER A 322 -32.84 4.15 5.11
N HIS A 323 -31.54 4.07 5.18
CA HIS A 323 -30.81 3.52 6.33
C HIS A 323 -30.40 4.67 7.29
N LYS A 324 -31.41 5.50 7.67
CA LYS A 324 -31.28 6.51 8.72
C LYS A 324 -31.43 5.89 10.11
#